data_67b69ad92d3b5b8f83ba755a0d9e7b96
#
_entry.id   67b69ad92d3b5b8f83ba755a0d9e7b96
#
_cell.length_a   1.000
_cell.length_b   1.000
_cell.length_c   1.000
_cell.angle_alpha   90.00
_cell.angle_beta   90.00
_cell.angle_gamma   90.00
#
_symmetry.space_group_name_H-M   'P 1'
#
loop_
_entity.id
_entity.type
_entity.pdbx_description
1 polymer ?
#
loop_
_entity_poly.entity_id
_entity_poly.type
_entity_poly.pdbx_seq_one_letter_code
_entity_poly.pdbx_strand_id
1 'polypeptide(L)'
;MTLAEKASQLRYDAPAIKRLGIPAYNWWNEALHGVARAGQATIFPQAIGLGATFDTELLGQIADTIATEGRAKYNAYSQEEDRDIYKGLTFWSPNVNIFRDPRWGRGHETYGED
;
A
#
# COMPACT_ATOMS: atom_id res chain seq x y z
N MET A 1 13.34 -18.38 15.44
CA MET A 1 11.86 -18.46 15.65
C MET A 1 11.45 -19.89 15.89
N THR A 2 10.58 -20.15 16.86
CA THR A 2 9.88 -21.43 17.02
C THR A 2 8.89 -21.64 15.88
N LEU A 3 8.31 -22.83 15.75
CA LEU A 3 7.29 -23.10 14.73
C LEU A 3 6.04 -22.21 14.93
N ALA A 4 5.60 -22.06 16.18
CA ALA A 4 4.47 -21.18 16.51
C ALA A 4 4.73 -19.71 16.16
N GLU A 5 5.93 -19.21 16.43
CA GLU A 5 6.34 -17.85 16.03
C GLU A 5 6.39 -17.69 14.51
N LYS A 6 6.89 -18.68 13.78
CA LYS A 6 6.88 -18.66 12.30
C LYS A 6 5.43 -18.62 11.78
N ALA A 7 4.56 -19.46 12.32
CA ALA A 7 3.15 -19.50 11.93
C ALA A 7 2.44 -18.17 12.22
N SER A 8 2.77 -17.51 13.33
CA SER A 8 2.18 -16.20 13.67
C SER A 8 2.53 -15.09 12.69
N GLN A 9 3.65 -15.22 11.95
CA GLN A 9 4.07 -14.22 10.95
C GLN A 9 3.34 -14.35 9.60
N LEU A 10 2.52 -15.38 9.41
CA LEU A 10 1.77 -15.59 8.15
C LEU A 10 0.46 -14.79 8.10
N ARG A 11 0.19 -13.94 9.07
CA ARG A 11 -0.98 -13.07 9.13
C ARG A 11 -0.64 -11.69 8.56
N TYR A 12 -1.69 -10.96 8.12
CA TYR A 12 -1.53 -9.56 7.70
C TYR A 12 -1.12 -8.64 8.87
N ASP A 13 -1.52 -8.97 10.09
CA ASP A 13 -1.21 -8.31 11.35
C ASP A 13 -0.13 -9.11 12.13
N ALA A 14 1.05 -9.25 11.55
CA ALA A 14 2.13 -10.02 12.12
C ALA A 14 2.56 -9.47 13.49
N PRO A 15 2.47 -10.26 14.57
CA PRO A 15 2.81 -9.80 15.91
C PRO A 15 4.32 -9.64 16.11
N ALA A 16 4.70 -8.81 17.07
CA ALA A 16 6.11 -8.68 17.47
C ALA A 16 6.65 -9.99 18.07
N ILE A 17 7.93 -10.27 17.82
CA ILE A 17 8.68 -11.33 18.49
C ILE A 17 9.78 -10.67 19.33
N LYS A 18 9.37 -10.19 20.52
CA LYS A 18 10.20 -9.34 21.37
C LYS A 18 11.58 -9.93 21.71
N ARG A 19 11.65 -11.25 21.97
CA ARG A 19 12.92 -11.92 22.29
C ARG A 19 13.93 -11.92 21.12
N LEU A 20 13.48 -11.65 19.89
CA LEU A 20 14.32 -11.55 18.70
C LEU A 20 14.47 -10.11 18.18
N GLY A 21 13.91 -9.14 18.90
CA GLY A 21 13.93 -7.73 18.47
C GLY A 21 13.13 -7.47 17.19
N ILE A 22 12.19 -8.36 16.83
CA ILE A 22 11.35 -8.20 15.65
C ILE A 22 10.10 -7.40 16.06
N PRO A 23 9.88 -6.20 15.50
CA PRO A 23 8.68 -5.43 15.79
C PRO A 23 7.43 -6.06 15.14
N ALA A 24 6.25 -5.69 15.61
CA ALA A 24 5.01 -5.98 14.90
C ALA A 24 5.01 -5.29 13.53
N TYR A 25 4.33 -5.90 12.57
CA TYR A 25 4.17 -5.31 11.24
C TYR A 25 2.79 -5.62 10.68
N ASN A 26 2.12 -4.60 10.14
CA ASN A 26 0.88 -4.79 9.42
C ASN A 26 1.15 -4.75 7.90
N TRP A 27 0.82 -5.84 7.22
CA TRP A 27 1.04 -6.01 5.79
C TRP A 27 -0.06 -5.38 4.93
N TRP A 28 -1.16 -4.93 5.56
CA TRP A 28 -2.30 -4.36 4.84
C TRP A 28 -2.14 -2.84 4.69
N ASN A 29 -1.59 -2.44 3.56
CA ASN A 29 -1.42 -1.04 3.20
C ASN A 29 -1.84 -0.85 1.74
N GLU A 30 -2.50 0.25 1.45
CA GLU A 30 -3.06 0.55 0.14
C GLU A 30 -2.60 1.92 -0.34
N ALA A 31 -2.29 2.03 -1.63
CA ALA A 31 -1.87 3.27 -2.26
C ALA A 31 -2.20 3.32 -3.76
N LEU A 32 -3.39 2.84 -4.17
CA LEU A 32 -3.80 2.78 -5.58
C LEU A 32 -3.82 4.15 -6.26
N HIS A 33 -4.21 5.20 -5.53
CA HIS A 33 -4.22 6.58 -6.02
C HIS A 33 -3.88 7.59 -4.92
N GLY A 34 -2.95 7.24 -4.07
CA GLY A 34 -2.52 7.95 -2.87
C GLY A 34 -2.53 7.04 -1.65
N VAL A 35 -1.75 7.37 -0.63
CA VAL A 35 -1.66 6.55 0.59
C VAL A 35 -2.99 6.54 1.30
N ALA A 36 -3.58 5.34 1.45
CA ALA A 36 -4.90 5.18 2.02
C ALA A 36 -4.91 5.13 3.54
N ARG A 37 -5.91 5.72 4.09
CA ARG A 37 -6.67 5.65 5.33
C ARG A 37 -5.97 6.09 6.62
N ALA A 38 -4.68 6.02 6.76
CA ALA A 38 -4.00 6.47 7.98
C ALA A 38 -3.73 7.98 7.92
N GLY A 39 -4.68 8.78 8.38
CA GLY A 39 -4.58 10.25 8.36
C GLY A 39 -4.72 10.86 6.95
N GLN A 40 -4.18 12.05 6.75
CA GLN A 40 -4.24 12.78 5.47
C GLN A 40 -3.09 12.39 4.55
N ALA A 41 -3.36 12.36 3.24
CA ALA A 41 -2.39 12.21 2.17
C ALA A 41 -2.93 12.86 0.90
N THR A 42 -2.08 13.05 -0.10
CA THR A 42 -2.50 13.52 -1.42
C THR A 42 -3.33 12.45 -2.11
N ILE A 43 -4.49 12.84 -2.63
CA ILE A 43 -5.38 11.96 -3.41
C ILE A 43 -5.22 12.32 -4.88
N PHE A 44 -4.88 11.32 -5.68
CA PHE A 44 -4.78 11.40 -7.13
C PHE A 44 -6.02 10.80 -7.79
N PRO A 45 -6.23 11.01 -9.10
CA PRO A 45 -7.26 10.28 -9.84
C PRO A 45 -7.10 8.76 -9.72
N GLN A 46 -8.19 8.03 -9.93
CA GLN A 46 -8.15 6.57 -9.98
C GLN A 46 -7.19 6.06 -11.09
N ALA A 47 -6.67 4.85 -10.94
CA ALA A 47 -5.69 4.27 -11.86
C ALA A 47 -6.15 4.30 -13.33
N ILE A 48 -7.43 4.01 -13.59
CA ILE A 48 -8.00 4.07 -14.95
C ILE A 48 -7.91 5.48 -15.56
N GLY A 49 -8.12 6.51 -14.75
CA GLY A 49 -7.96 7.91 -15.18
C GLY A 49 -6.50 8.29 -15.39
N LEU A 50 -5.61 7.81 -14.54
CA LEU A 50 -4.16 8.01 -14.69
C LEU A 50 -3.64 7.34 -15.96
N GLY A 51 -4.06 6.10 -16.23
CA GLY A 51 -3.72 5.40 -17.48
C GLY A 51 -4.18 6.13 -18.74
N ALA A 52 -5.36 6.75 -18.70
CA ALA A 52 -5.91 7.52 -19.82
C ALA A 52 -5.13 8.81 -20.14
N THR A 53 -4.21 9.24 -19.30
CA THR A 53 -3.32 10.39 -19.60
C THR A 53 -2.27 10.05 -20.64
N PHE A 54 -1.88 8.79 -20.78
CA PHE A 54 -0.74 8.33 -21.60
C PHE A 54 0.57 9.07 -21.28
N ASP A 55 0.71 9.58 -20.05
CA ASP A 55 1.85 10.36 -19.59
C ASP A 55 2.66 9.58 -18.53
N THR A 56 3.66 8.87 -18.99
CA THR A 56 4.51 8.03 -18.13
C THR A 56 5.39 8.87 -17.18
N GLU A 57 5.77 10.09 -17.58
CA GLU A 57 6.54 10.98 -16.71
C GLU A 57 5.70 11.48 -15.54
N LEU A 58 4.48 11.91 -15.83
CA LEU A 58 3.51 12.30 -14.79
C LEU A 58 3.23 11.15 -13.82
N LEU A 59 3.03 9.93 -14.32
CA LEU A 59 2.83 8.76 -13.47
C LEU A 59 4.05 8.50 -12.56
N GLY A 60 5.25 8.70 -13.07
CA GLY A 60 6.49 8.61 -12.29
C GLY A 60 6.52 9.61 -11.14
N GLN A 61 6.16 10.86 -11.39
CA GLN A 61 6.10 11.92 -10.36
C GLN A 61 5.02 11.63 -9.30
N ILE A 62 3.87 11.13 -9.71
CA ILE A 62 2.79 10.72 -8.80
C ILE A 62 3.25 9.57 -7.91
N ALA A 63 3.89 8.55 -8.48
CA ALA A 63 4.40 7.40 -7.73
C ALA A 63 5.47 7.81 -6.71
N ASP A 64 6.37 8.73 -7.07
CA ASP A 64 7.39 9.27 -6.16
C ASP A 64 6.76 10.05 -5.00
N THR A 65 5.74 10.85 -5.28
CA THR A 65 4.97 11.56 -4.24
C THR A 65 4.31 10.57 -3.27
N ILE A 66 3.62 9.55 -3.79
CA ILE A 66 2.99 8.51 -2.97
C ILE A 66 4.02 7.78 -2.12
N ALA A 67 5.16 7.41 -2.71
CA ALA A 67 6.24 6.72 -1.99
C ALA A 67 6.82 7.59 -0.87
N THR A 68 7.02 8.87 -1.14
CA THR A 68 7.53 9.85 -0.16
C THR A 68 6.54 10.03 1.00
N GLU A 69 5.25 10.23 0.71
CA GLU A 69 4.22 10.35 1.74
C GLU A 69 4.09 9.06 2.56
N GLY A 70 4.12 7.90 1.91
CA GLY A 70 4.10 6.61 2.58
C GLY A 70 5.28 6.43 3.54
N ARG A 71 6.48 6.81 3.11
CA ARG A 71 7.69 6.76 3.94
C ARG A 71 7.61 7.73 5.12
N ALA A 72 7.15 8.95 4.91
CA ALA A 72 7.00 9.96 5.96
C ALA A 72 6.01 9.49 7.04
N LYS A 73 4.85 8.97 6.63
CA LYS A 73 3.83 8.43 7.54
C LYS A 73 4.37 7.24 8.34
N TYR A 74 5.01 6.28 7.67
CA TYR A 74 5.61 5.12 8.33
C TYR A 74 6.62 5.56 9.41
N ASN A 75 7.49 6.52 9.07
CA ASN A 75 8.50 7.02 10.02
C ASN A 75 7.84 7.67 11.24
N ALA A 76 6.84 8.53 11.03
CA ALA A 76 6.12 9.19 12.12
C ALA A 76 5.41 8.18 13.04
N TYR A 77 4.59 7.30 12.48
CA TYR A 77 3.89 6.27 13.27
C TYR A 77 4.83 5.29 13.97
N SER A 78 5.95 4.93 13.33
CA SER A 78 6.93 4.03 13.92
C SER A 78 7.66 4.63 15.12
N GLN A 79 7.84 5.95 15.18
CA GLN A 79 8.39 6.65 16.35
C GLN A 79 7.45 6.57 17.57
N GLU A 80 6.15 6.49 17.31
CA GLU A 80 5.10 6.33 18.33
C GLU A 80 4.79 4.85 18.63
N GLU A 81 5.57 3.92 18.08
CA GLU A 81 5.33 2.47 18.13
C GLU A 81 3.96 2.04 17.56
N ASP A 82 3.32 2.91 16.78
CA ASP A 82 2.06 2.65 16.11
C ASP A 82 2.31 1.90 14.79
N ARG A 83 1.97 0.61 14.77
CA ARG A 83 2.17 -0.30 13.65
C ARG A 83 0.87 -0.93 13.18
N ASP A 84 -0.21 -0.19 13.29
CA ASP A 84 -1.54 -0.63 12.92
C ASP A 84 -1.73 -0.65 11.39
N ILE A 85 -2.89 -1.10 10.95
CA ILE A 85 -3.30 -1.18 9.55
C ILE A 85 -3.11 0.17 8.82
N TYR A 86 -2.67 0.13 7.57
CA TYR A 86 -2.39 1.28 6.71
C TYR A 86 -1.18 2.16 7.12
N LYS A 87 -0.35 1.69 8.02
CA LYS A 87 0.82 2.43 8.54
C LYS A 87 2.16 1.78 8.18
N GLY A 88 2.14 0.77 7.35
CA GLY A 88 3.32 0.07 6.84
C GLY A 88 3.80 0.60 5.50
N LEU A 89 4.74 -0.13 4.88
CA LEU A 89 5.37 0.22 3.60
C LEU A 89 5.17 -0.84 2.51
N THR A 90 4.40 -1.87 2.78
CA THR A 90 4.09 -2.93 1.82
C THR A 90 2.75 -2.62 1.17
N PHE A 91 2.76 -1.85 0.10
CA PHE A 91 1.54 -1.42 -0.57
C PHE A 91 1.00 -2.49 -1.52
N TRP A 92 -0.31 -2.74 -1.47
CA TRP A 92 -1.04 -3.61 -2.39
C TRP A 92 -1.45 -2.82 -3.64
N SER A 93 -0.45 -2.28 -4.30
CA SER A 93 -0.56 -1.45 -5.50
C SER A 93 0.76 -1.47 -6.29
N PRO A 94 0.72 -1.25 -7.61
CA PRO A 94 -0.47 -1.09 -8.45
C PRO A 94 -1.28 -2.39 -8.56
N ASN A 95 -2.54 -2.29 -9.03
CA ASN A 95 -3.32 -3.45 -9.41
C ASN A 95 -2.80 -3.97 -10.77
N VAL A 96 -1.93 -5.00 -10.72
CA VAL A 96 -1.34 -5.60 -11.91
C VAL A 96 -2.34 -6.54 -12.56
N ASN A 97 -3.29 -5.97 -13.29
CA ASN A 97 -4.36 -6.67 -14.00
C ASN A 97 -4.87 -5.79 -15.13
N ILE A 98 -5.60 -6.39 -16.06
CA ILE A 98 -6.26 -5.68 -17.15
C ILE A 98 -7.78 -5.65 -16.95
N PHE A 99 -8.44 -4.62 -17.45
CA PHE A 99 -9.88 -4.45 -17.36
C PHE A 99 -10.57 -5.30 -18.46
N ARG A 100 -11.06 -6.50 -18.10
CA ARG A 100 -11.62 -7.46 -19.04
C ARG A 100 -13.14 -7.43 -19.16
N ASP A 101 -13.82 -7.05 -18.08
CA ASP A 101 -15.29 -7.16 -17.99
C ASP A 101 -15.86 -5.93 -17.26
N PRO A 102 -16.76 -5.16 -17.92
CA PRO A 102 -17.32 -3.93 -17.32
C PRO A 102 -18.19 -4.20 -16.08
N ARG A 103 -18.57 -5.45 -15.82
CA ARG A 103 -19.31 -5.84 -14.62
C ARG A 103 -18.39 -5.99 -13.39
N TRP A 104 -17.07 -6.02 -13.59
CA TRP A 104 -16.13 -6.10 -12.49
C TRP A 104 -16.07 -4.79 -11.70
N GLY A 105 -16.51 -4.81 -10.43
CA GLY A 105 -16.64 -3.62 -9.59
C GLY A 105 -15.33 -2.89 -9.26
N ARG A 106 -14.18 -3.51 -9.51
CA ARG A 106 -12.84 -2.93 -9.28
C ARG A 106 -12.10 -2.55 -10.56
N GLY A 107 -12.81 -2.47 -11.70
CA GLY A 107 -12.20 -2.11 -12.99
C GLY A 107 -11.47 -0.78 -12.96
N HIS A 108 -11.97 0.21 -12.22
CA HIS A 108 -11.35 1.53 -12.06
C HIS A 108 -9.97 1.52 -11.37
N GLU A 109 -9.61 0.43 -10.69
CA GLU A 109 -8.30 0.26 -10.08
C GLU A 109 -7.22 -0.20 -11.08
N THR A 110 -7.60 -0.56 -12.30
CA THR A 110 -6.69 -0.94 -13.39
C THR A 110 -6.30 0.27 -14.23
N TYR A 111 -5.21 0.15 -14.98
CA TYR A 111 -4.76 1.20 -15.91
C TYR A 111 -5.41 1.12 -17.30
N GLY A 112 -6.24 0.13 -17.57
CA GLY A 112 -6.95 -0.05 -18.82
C GLY A 112 -7.10 -1.49 -19.26
N GLU A 113 -7.40 -1.69 -20.54
CA GLU A 113 -7.64 -3.00 -21.15
C GLU A 113 -6.36 -3.69 -21.64
N ASP A 114 -5.25 -2.97 -21.73
CA ASP A 114 -3.94 -3.44 -22.23
C ASP A 114 -2.90 -3.53 -21.10
#